data_499160dbf851613ea39d9f936fc0f62b
#
_entry.id   499160dbf851613ea39d9f936fc0f62b
#
_cell.length_a   1.000
_cell.length_b   1.000
_cell.length_c   1.000
_cell.angle_alpha   90.00
_cell.angle_beta   90.00
_cell.angle_gamma   90.00
#
_symmetry.space_group_name_H-M   'P 1'
#
loop_
_entity.id
_entity.type
_entity.pdbx_description
1 polymer ?
#
loop_
_entity_poly.entity_id
_entity_poly.type
_entity_poly.pdbx_seq_one_letter_code
_entity_poly.pdbx_strand_id
1 'polypeptide(L)'
;VDSYCYNCGVPYPWTQKILDNALELLSLDTELDDDTKELIKNAIPCLLVDLPETPVAVAKYKNGISKAGQIVKDSMHQLLVDVMSETARKIIYPNY
;
A
#
# COMPACT_ATOMS: atom_id res chain seq x y z
N VAL A 1 -14.81 -3.07 2.71
CA VAL A 1 -14.62 -2.50 4.04
C VAL A 1 -13.93 -1.15 3.91
N ASP A 2 -14.50 -0.14 4.54
CA ASP A 2 -13.90 1.19 4.53
C ASP A 2 -12.69 1.22 5.47
N SER A 3 -11.60 1.78 4.97
CA SER A 3 -10.36 1.90 5.74
C SER A 3 -10.29 3.18 6.56
N TYR A 4 -11.10 4.17 6.22
CA TYR A 4 -11.10 5.48 6.87
C TYR A 4 -12.52 5.91 7.20
N CYS A 5 -12.64 6.69 8.27
CA CYS A 5 -13.91 7.27 8.66
C CYS A 5 -14.31 8.38 7.69
N TYR A 6 -15.54 8.33 7.18
CA TYR A 6 -16.04 9.36 6.27
C TYR A 6 -16.08 10.75 6.89
N ASN A 7 -16.42 10.81 8.17
CA ASN A 7 -16.68 12.09 8.82
C ASN A 7 -15.41 12.82 9.27
N CYS A 8 -14.36 12.07 9.58
CA CYS A 8 -13.16 12.65 10.16
C CYS A 8 -11.87 12.32 9.41
N GLY A 9 -11.91 11.37 8.46
CA GLY A 9 -10.73 10.98 7.71
C GLY A 9 -9.68 10.24 8.51
N VAL A 10 -9.99 9.87 9.74
CA VAL A 10 -9.06 9.16 10.61
C VAL A 10 -9.10 7.66 10.27
N PRO A 11 -7.94 7.00 10.11
CA PRO A 11 -7.94 5.57 9.84
C PRO A 11 -8.51 4.78 11.03
N TYR A 12 -9.22 3.70 10.72
CA TYR A 12 -9.66 2.78 11.76
C TYR A 12 -8.45 2.10 12.42
N PRO A 13 -8.59 1.58 13.65
CA PRO A 13 -7.45 0.96 14.34
C PRO A 13 -6.78 -0.16 13.55
N TRP A 14 -7.56 -1.01 12.86
CA TRP A 14 -6.98 -2.08 12.05
C TRP A 14 -6.21 -1.53 10.85
N THR A 15 -6.65 -0.41 10.29
CA THR A 15 -5.95 0.24 9.17
C THR A 15 -4.59 0.76 9.63
N GLN A 16 -4.54 1.36 10.83
CA GLN A 16 -3.29 1.85 11.37
C GLN A 16 -2.28 0.71 11.58
N LYS A 17 -2.75 -0.43 12.11
CA LYS A 17 -1.89 -1.59 12.29
C LYS A 17 -1.35 -2.12 10.97
N ILE A 18 -2.18 -2.13 9.93
CA ILE A 18 -1.77 -2.56 8.60
C ILE A 18 -0.70 -1.62 8.05
N LEU A 19 -0.89 -0.32 8.21
CA LEU A 19 0.10 0.65 7.77
C LEU A 19 1.43 0.48 8.51
N ASP A 20 1.37 0.26 9.83
CA ASP A 20 2.57 0.05 10.64
C ASP A 20 3.31 -1.21 10.21
N ASN A 21 2.58 -2.30 9.95
CA ASN A 21 3.18 -3.55 9.47
C ASN A 21 3.79 -3.38 8.09
N ALA A 22 3.13 -2.63 7.22
CA ALA A 22 3.67 -2.37 5.88
C ALA A 22 4.98 -1.60 5.96
N LEU A 23 5.05 -0.59 6.83
CA LEU A 23 6.28 0.19 7.01
C LEU A 23 7.39 -0.67 7.59
N GLU A 24 7.06 -1.58 8.51
CA GLU A 24 8.03 -2.49 9.06
C GLU A 24 8.58 -3.44 8.00
N LEU A 25 7.71 -3.99 7.14
CA LEU A 25 8.15 -4.83 6.03
C LEU A 25 9.10 -4.08 5.10
N LEU A 26 8.81 -2.83 4.78
CA LEU A 26 9.68 -2.02 3.95
C LEU A 26 11.04 -1.80 4.61
N SER A 27 11.06 -1.61 5.93
CA SER A 27 12.30 -1.38 6.65
C SER A 27 13.20 -2.60 6.67
N LEU A 28 12.62 -3.80 6.53
CA LEU A 28 13.38 -5.05 6.50
C LEU A 28 14.02 -5.33 5.14
N ASP A 29 13.55 -4.67 4.09
CA ASP A 29 14.08 -4.88 2.74
C ASP A 29 15.39 -4.12 2.55
N THR A 30 16.44 -4.84 2.17
CA THR A 30 17.76 -4.25 1.97
C THR A 30 18.01 -3.84 0.52
N GLU A 31 17.12 -4.23 -0.40
CA GLU A 31 17.27 -3.92 -1.82
C GLU A 31 16.68 -2.56 -2.19
N LEU A 32 15.80 -2.02 -1.34
CA LEU A 32 15.18 -0.72 -1.57
C LEU A 32 16.04 0.39 -0.96
N ASP A 33 16.21 1.47 -1.71
CA ASP A 33 16.84 2.66 -1.15
C ASP A 33 15.81 3.46 -0.35
N ASP A 34 16.29 4.45 0.40
CA ASP A 34 15.43 5.24 1.28
C ASP A 34 14.39 6.02 0.48
N ASP A 35 14.75 6.54 -0.68
CA ASP A 35 13.83 7.29 -1.53
C ASP A 35 12.68 6.41 -2.01
N THR A 36 12.99 5.17 -2.42
CA THR A 36 11.97 4.22 -2.87
C THR A 36 11.06 3.80 -1.72
N LYS A 37 11.63 3.56 -0.54
CA LYS A 37 10.85 3.24 0.66
C LYS A 37 9.88 4.36 0.99
N GLU A 38 10.33 5.60 0.93
CA GLU A 38 9.50 6.77 1.19
C GLU A 38 8.39 6.90 0.15
N LEU A 39 8.71 6.64 -1.11
CA LEU A 39 7.74 6.67 -2.20
C LEU A 39 6.61 5.66 -1.95
N ILE A 40 6.95 4.43 -1.59
CA ILE A 40 5.97 3.39 -1.29
C ILE A 40 5.15 3.77 -0.05
N LYS A 41 5.83 4.22 0.99
CA LYS A 41 5.18 4.64 2.24
C LYS A 41 4.10 5.68 1.98
N ASN A 42 4.41 6.68 1.16
CA ASN A 42 3.48 7.77 0.87
C ASN A 42 2.35 7.33 -0.06
N ALA A 43 2.56 6.29 -0.86
CA ALA A 43 1.53 5.77 -1.76
C ALA A 43 0.50 4.89 -1.05
N ILE A 44 0.91 4.14 -0.01
CA ILE A 44 0.04 3.16 0.64
C ILE A 44 -1.29 3.75 1.13
N PRO A 45 -1.33 4.90 1.84
CA PRO A 45 -2.61 5.44 2.28
C PRO A 45 -3.60 5.71 1.14
N CYS A 46 -3.09 6.10 -0.02
CA CYS A 46 -3.94 6.36 -1.19
C CYS A 46 -4.44 5.09 -1.86
N LEU A 47 -3.85 3.94 -1.55
CA LEU A 47 -4.32 2.65 -2.06
C LEU A 47 -5.50 2.11 -1.27
N LEU A 48 -5.71 2.59 -0.05
CA LEU A 48 -6.71 2.07 0.87
C LEU A 48 -8.07 2.75 0.71
N VAL A 49 -8.13 3.86 -0.01
CA VAL A 49 -9.37 4.57 -0.30
C VAL A 49 -9.37 5.00 -1.76
N ASP A 50 -10.58 5.15 -2.34
CA ASP A 50 -10.72 5.64 -3.71
C ASP A 50 -10.65 7.15 -3.72
N LEU A 51 -9.57 7.66 -4.31
CA LEU A 51 -9.32 9.10 -4.46
C LEU A 51 -8.97 9.39 -5.92
N PRO A 52 -9.08 10.66 -6.36
CA PRO A 52 -8.61 11.02 -7.69
C PRO A 52 -7.13 10.70 -7.91
N GLU A 53 -6.34 10.68 -6.84
CA GLU A 53 -4.91 10.39 -6.88
C GLU A 53 -4.59 8.88 -6.87
N THR A 54 -5.58 8.02 -6.64
CA THR A 54 -5.35 6.58 -6.53
C THR A 54 -4.59 6.00 -7.72
N PRO A 55 -4.94 6.30 -9.00
CA PRO A 55 -4.17 5.75 -10.12
C PRO A 55 -2.69 6.14 -10.10
N VAL A 56 -2.38 7.37 -9.68
CA VAL A 56 -1.00 7.83 -9.56
C VAL A 56 -0.30 7.09 -8.42
N ALA A 57 -0.97 6.95 -7.29
CA ALA A 57 -0.43 6.20 -6.15
C ALA A 57 -0.16 4.74 -6.50
N VAL A 58 -1.05 4.11 -7.26
CA VAL A 58 -0.89 2.75 -7.75
C VAL A 58 0.38 2.64 -8.60
N ALA A 59 0.58 3.57 -9.53
CA ALA A 59 1.75 3.58 -10.39
C ALA A 59 3.04 3.71 -9.57
N LYS A 60 3.05 4.60 -8.58
CA LYS A 60 4.20 4.78 -7.69
C LYS A 60 4.47 3.52 -6.87
N TYR A 61 3.42 2.92 -6.32
CA TYR A 61 3.55 1.70 -5.54
C TYR A 61 4.12 0.57 -6.38
N LYS A 62 3.56 0.32 -7.56
CA LYS A 62 4.04 -0.75 -8.44
C LYS A 62 5.50 -0.55 -8.83
N ASN A 63 5.86 0.67 -9.18
CA ASN A 63 7.24 0.99 -9.55
C ASN A 63 8.20 0.72 -8.39
N GLY A 64 7.82 1.15 -7.18
CA GLY A 64 8.66 0.95 -6.01
C GLY A 64 8.76 -0.50 -5.59
N ILE A 65 7.61 -1.18 -5.48
CA ILE A 65 7.57 -2.55 -4.98
C ILE A 65 8.23 -3.54 -5.94
N SER A 66 8.31 -3.21 -7.24
CA SER A 66 8.99 -4.07 -8.21
C SER A 66 10.47 -4.23 -7.90
N LYS A 67 11.05 -3.30 -7.16
CA LYS A 67 12.45 -3.33 -6.76
C LYS A 67 12.68 -4.09 -5.46
N ALA A 68 11.62 -4.44 -4.75
CA ALA A 68 11.73 -5.15 -3.48
C ALA A 68 12.04 -6.64 -3.68
N GLY A 69 12.55 -7.28 -2.64
CA GLY A 69 12.75 -8.71 -2.64
C GLY A 69 11.42 -9.46 -2.70
N GLN A 70 11.47 -10.71 -3.16
CA GLN A 70 10.25 -11.50 -3.36
C GLN A 70 9.47 -11.70 -2.07
N ILE A 71 10.16 -11.91 -0.96
CA ILE A 71 9.50 -12.12 0.34
C ILE A 71 8.70 -10.88 0.72
N VAL A 72 9.27 -9.70 0.55
CA VAL A 72 8.59 -8.44 0.87
C VAL A 72 7.41 -8.21 -0.08
N LYS A 73 7.57 -8.50 -1.37
CA LYS A 73 6.47 -8.38 -2.34
C LYS A 73 5.28 -9.25 -1.94
N ASP A 74 5.55 -10.52 -1.63
CA ASP A 74 4.49 -11.47 -1.26
C ASP A 74 3.80 -11.05 0.04
N SER A 75 4.58 -10.63 1.03
CA SER A 75 4.04 -10.19 2.32
C SER A 75 3.19 -8.94 2.17
N MET A 76 3.63 -7.98 1.37
CA MET A 76 2.86 -6.77 1.11
C MET A 76 1.56 -7.08 0.37
N HIS A 77 1.60 -8.00 -0.60
CA HIS A 77 0.38 -8.44 -1.28
C HIS A 77 -0.63 -8.99 -0.29
N GLN A 78 -0.22 -9.94 0.56
CA GLN A 78 -1.11 -10.55 1.53
C GLN A 78 -1.65 -9.54 2.55
N LEU A 79 -0.81 -8.59 2.94
CA LEU A 79 -1.20 -7.59 3.92
C LEU A 79 -2.21 -6.60 3.36
N LEU A 80 -2.05 -6.18 2.11
CA LEU A 80 -2.81 -5.06 1.55
C LEU A 80 -4.00 -5.47 0.69
N VAL A 81 -3.99 -6.67 0.10
CA VAL A 81 -5.01 -7.06 -0.89
C VAL A 81 -6.44 -6.96 -0.36
N ASP A 82 -6.65 -7.32 0.90
CA ASP A 82 -7.99 -7.32 1.48
C ASP A 82 -8.48 -5.94 1.90
N VAL A 83 -7.57 -4.99 2.07
CA VAL A 83 -7.91 -3.65 2.55
C VAL A 83 -7.76 -2.57 1.47
N MET A 84 -7.16 -2.90 0.33
CA MET A 84 -7.06 -1.98 -0.79
C MET A 84 -8.42 -1.60 -1.32
N SER A 85 -8.54 -0.37 -1.82
CA SER A 85 -9.72 0.05 -2.54
C SER A 85 -9.90 -0.82 -3.79
N GLU A 86 -11.13 -0.91 -4.28
CA GLU A 86 -11.43 -1.71 -5.46
C GLU A 86 -10.63 -1.23 -6.68
N THR A 87 -10.54 0.07 -6.88
CA THR A 87 -9.78 0.65 -7.98
C THR A 87 -8.32 0.23 -7.93
N ALA A 88 -7.67 0.38 -6.78
CA ALA A 88 -6.26 0.01 -6.62
C ALA A 88 -6.06 -1.48 -6.85
N ARG A 89 -6.93 -2.32 -6.29
CA ARG A 89 -6.82 -3.76 -6.44
C ARG A 89 -6.95 -4.21 -7.89
N LYS A 90 -7.87 -3.63 -8.64
CA LYS A 90 -8.06 -3.97 -10.05
C LYS A 90 -6.85 -3.60 -10.90
N ILE A 91 -6.18 -2.51 -10.58
CA ILE A 91 -5.01 -2.06 -11.34
C ILE A 91 -3.79 -2.90 -10.97
N ILE A 92 -3.57 -3.15 -9.68
CA ILE A 92 -2.38 -3.87 -9.21
C ILE A 92 -2.52 -5.37 -9.43
N TYR A 93 -3.69 -5.94 -9.18
CA TYR A 93 -3.95 -7.37 -9.27
C TYR A 93 -5.15 -7.63 -10.19
N PRO A 94 -4.99 -7.43 -11.51
CA PRO A 94 -6.13 -7.52 -12.43
C PRO A 94 -6.78 -8.91 -12.53
N ASN A 95 -6.05 -9.95 -12.13
CA ASN A 95 -6.57 -11.32 -12.17
C ASN A 95 -7.04 -11.83 -10.81
N TYR A 96 -7.11 -10.96 -9.85
CA TYR A 96 -7.47 -11.34 -8.48
C TYR A 96 -8.96 -11.37 -8.24
#